data_a08b6867a81e5dca1e1a4dab862bed73
#
_entry.id   a08b6867a81e5dca1e1a4dab862bed73
#
_cell.length_a   1.000
_cell.length_b   1.000
_cell.length_c   1.000
_cell.angle_alpha   90.00
_cell.angle_beta   90.00
_cell.angle_gamma   90.00
#
_symmetry.space_group_name_H-M   'P 1'
#
loop_
_entity.id
_entity.type
_entity.pdbx_description
1 polymer ?
#
loop_
_entity_poly.entity_id
_entity_poly.type
_entity_poly.pdbx_seq_one_letter_code
_entity_poly.pdbx_strand_id
1 'polypeptide(L)'
;DQAVPFFEAWKKHIETIGFKTLSLRRTGSTDHVVFNGLGLPAYQFIQDELEYGRTYHTVMDTYERLSLEDLKVDAVIAAWIALSAAMDEGRIPTKPGLPAAPATR
;
A
#
# COMPACT_ATOMS: atom_id res chain seq x y z
N ASP A 1 4.33 12.82 7.67
CA ASP A 1 5.23 12.03 6.85
C ASP A 1 5.33 12.63 5.44
N GLN A 2 6.53 12.57 4.84
CA GLN A 2 6.84 13.21 3.55
C GLN A 2 6.11 12.56 2.36
N ALA A 3 5.62 11.34 2.50
CA ALA A 3 4.88 10.64 1.46
C ALA A 3 3.39 11.03 1.40
N VAL A 4 2.84 11.59 2.48
CA VAL A 4 1.41 11.90 2.58
C VAL A 4 0.90 12.77 1.44
N PRO A 5 1.58 13.84 1.00
CA PRO A 5 1.09 14.67 -0.09
C PRO A 5 0.89 13.90 -1.41
N PHE A 6 1.76 12.93 -1.70
CA PHE A 6 1.64 12.07 -2.89
C PHE A 6 0.38 11.22 -2.80
N PHE A 7 0.21 10.50 -1.71
CA PHE A 7 -0.95 9.64 -1.52
C PHE A 7 -2.26 10.43 -1.46
N GLU A 8 -2.30 11.62 -0.87
CA GLU A 8 -3.48 12.47 -0.88
C GLU A 8 -3.85 12.94 -2.29
N ALA A 9 -2.87 13.22 -3.14
CA ALA A 9 -3.12 13.56 -4.53
C ALA A 9 -3.70 12.36 -5.31
N TRP A 10 -3.10 11.18 -5.16
CA TRP A 10 -3.52 9.96 -5.86
C TRP A 10 -4.87 9.43 -5.36
N LYS A 11 -5.15 9.57 -4.06
CA LYS A 11 -6.38 9.14 -3.39
C LYS A 11 -7.63 9.74 -4.02
N LYS A 12 -7.58 11.02 -4.43
CA LYS A 12 -8.73 11.75 -4.98
C LYS A 12 -9.47 11.03 -6.11
N HIS A 13 -8.76 10.20 -6.86
CA HIS A 13 -9.32 9.48 -8.00
C HIS A 13 -9.96 8.14 -7.65
N ILE A 14 -9.69 7.62 -6.45
CA ILE A 14 -10.12 6.29 -6.01
C ILE A 14 -10.88 6.29 -4.68
N GLU A 15 -11.22 7.46 -4.15
CA GLU A 15 -12.03 7.57 -2.91
C GLU A 15 -13.40 6.90 -3.05
N THR A 16 -14.02 7.02 -4.22
CA THR A 16 -15.36 6.49 -4.48
C THR A 16 -15.40 4.96 -4.47
N ILE A 17 -14.28 4.30 -4.71
CA ILE A 17 -14.17 2.84 -4.68
C ILE A 17 -13.65 2.28 -3.35
N GLY A 18 -13.49 3.13 -2.33
CA GLY A 18 -13.20 2.67 -0.97
C GLY A 18 -11.87 3.11 -0.38
N PHE A 19 -10.94 3.65 -1.16
CA PHE A 19 -9.66 4.14 -0.63
C PHE A 19 -9.83 5.51 0.06
N LYS A 20 -10.21 5.50 1.32
CA LYS A 20 -10.67 6.71 2.03
C LYS A 20 -9.64 7.30 2.98
N THR A 21 -8.83 6.46 3.62
CA THR A 21 -8.01 6.86 4.76
C THR A 21 -6.54 6.59 4.53
N LEU A 22 -5.70 7.56 4.86
CA LEU A 22 -4.26 7.38 5.03
C LEU A 22 -3.93 7.36 6.51
N SER A 23 -3.11 6.42 6.94
CA SER A 23 -2.71 6.29 8.33
C SER A 23 -1.19 6.35 8.45
N LEU A 24 -0.70 7.13 9.41
CA LEU A 24 0.71 7.14 9.81
C LEU A 24 1.01 6.10 10.89
N ARG A 25 0.02 5.32 11.28
CA ARG A 25 0.20 4.24 12.26
C ARG A 25 1.13 3.18 11.69
N ARG A 26 2.13 2.81 12.47
CA ARG A 26 3.01 1.71 12.10
C ARG A 26 2.25 0.38 12.18
N THR A 27 2.38 -0.40 11.13
CA THR A 27 1.98 -1.81 11.10
C THR A 27 3.24 -2.67 11.05
N GLY A 28 3.18 -3.86 11.57
CA GLY A 28 4.29 -4.82 11.60
C GLY A 28 3.96 -6.11 10.84
N SER A 29 4.90 -7.02 10.83
CA SER A 29 4.70 -8.42 10.39
C SER A 29 4.27 -8.62 8.92
N THR A 30 4.64 -7.69 8.03
CA THR A 30 4.44 -7.83 6.59
C THR A 30 5.67 -7.37 5.82
N ASP A 31 5.75 -7.67 4.53
CA ASP A 31 6.93 -7.51 3.69
C ASP A 31 7.46 -6.06 3.63
N HIS A 32 6.57 -5.06 3.76
CA HIS A 32 6.97 -3.65 3.76
C HIS A 32 7.98 -3.30 4.88
N VAL A 33 8.00 -4.06 5.97
CA VAL A 33 8.91 -3.82 7.12
C VAL A 33 10.37 -3.97 6.71
N VAL A 34 10.68 -4.95 5.85
CA VAL A 34 12.04 -5.19 5.37
C VAL A 34 12.53 -4.01 4.54
N PHE A 35 11.71 -3.56 3.58
CA PHE A 35 12.04 -2.39 2.75
C PHE A 35 12.19 -1.11 3.57
N ASN A 36 11.28 -0.88 4.50
CA ASN A 36 11.36 0.26 5.42
C ASN A 36 12.62 0.20 6.30
N GLY A 37 13.04 -0.99 6.71
CA GLY A 37 14.29 -1.21 7.44
C GLY A 37 15.53 -0.81 6.64
N LEU A 38 15.48 -1.00 5.32
CA LEU A 38 16.51 -0.57 4.38
C LEU A 38 16.40 0.92 4.00
N GLY A 39 15.41 1.65 4.53
CA GLY A 39 15.18 3.06 4.23
C GLY A 39 14.40 3.32 2.95
N LEU A 40 13.92 2.29 2.28
CA LEU A 40 13.05 2.41 1.12
C LEU A 40 11.61 2.69 1.55
N PRO A 41 10.87 3.55 0.82
CA PRO A 41 9.45 3.76 1.09
C PRO A 41 8.67 2.48 0.74
N ALA A 42 7.98 1.94 1.72
CA ALA A 42 7.11 0.78 1.54
C ALA A 42 5.89 0.91 2.45
N TYR A 43 4.74 0.50 1.95
CA TYR A 43 3.43 0.77 2.54
C TYR A 43 2.60 -0.50 2.58
N GLN A 44 1.64 -0.53 3.48
CA GLN A 44 0.68 -1.62 3.58
C GLN A 44 -0.72 -1.08 3.30
N PHE A 45 -1.45 -1.78 2.46
CA PHE A 45 -2.89 -1.61 2.35
C PHE A 45 -3.56 -2.27 3.54
N ILE A 46 -4.46 -1.53 4.19
CA ILE A 46 -5.26 -2.03 5.32
C ILE A 46 -6.71 -2.07 4.86
N GLN A 47 -7.27 -3.25 4.88
CA GLN A 47 -8.68 -3.50 4.57
C GLN A 47 -9.50 -3.62 5.85
N ASP A 48 -10.81 -3.62 5.71
CA ASP A 48 -11.72 -3.98 6.80
C ASP A 48 -11.47 -5.42 7.25
N GLU A 49 -11.54 -5.67 8.55
CA GLU A 49 -11.12 -6.95 9.13
C GLU A 49 -11.99 -8.13 8.70
N LEU A 50 -13.27 -7.90 8.36
CA LEU A 50 -14.21 -8.94 7.95
C LEU A 50 -14.01 -10.24 8.74
N GLU A 51 -13.55 -11.30 8.06
CA GLU A 51 -13.22 -12.58 8.68
C GLU A 51 -11.73 -12.79 8.95
N TYR A 52 -10.89 -11.78 8.72
CA TYR A 52 -9.42 -11.91 8.82
C TYR A 52 -8.97 -12.53 10.14
N GLY A 53 -9.50 -12.08 11.27
CA GLY A 53 -9.14 -12.62 12.59
C GLY A 53 -9.53 -14.09 12.81
N ARG A 54 -10.41 -14.64 11.95
CA ARG A 54 -10.84 -16.05 12.02
C ARG A 54 -10.05 -16.95 11.08
N THR A 55 -9.55 -16.40 9.99
CA THR A 55 -8.91 -17.16 8.91
C THR A 55 -7.39 -17.09 9.00
N TYR A 56 -6.83 -15.96 9.40
CA TYR A 56 -5.41 -15.68 9.40
C TYR A 56 -4.60 -16.77 10.11
N HIS A 57 -3.69 -17.40 9.37
CA HIS A 57 -2.82 -18.49 9.82
C HIS A 57 -3.56 -19.71 10.40
N THR A 58 -4.74 -20.00 9.91
CA THR A 58 -5.52 -21.17 10.32
C THR A 58 -5.89 -22.06 9.12
N VAL A 59 -6.39 -23.27 9.39
CA VAL A 59 -6.95 -24.15 8.37
C VAL A 59 -8.24 -23.62 7.74
N MET A 60 -8.79 -22.54 8.29
CA MET A 60 -9.98 -21.87 7.78
C MET A 60 -9.65 -20.83 6.69
N ASP A 61 -8.36 -20.59 6.41
CA ASP A 61 -7.90 -19.71 5.35
C ASP A 61 -7.99 -20.43 4.00
N THR A 62 -9.20 -20.46 3.48
CA THR A 62 -9.55 -21.19 2.26
C THR A 62 -10.10 -20.23 1.19
N TYR A 63 -10.00 -20.66 -0.06
CA TYR A 63 -10.42 -19.89 -1.23
C TYR A 63 -11.89 -19.41 -1.14
N GLU A 64 -12.77 -20.23 -0.59
CA GLU A 64 -14.21 -19.91 -0.49
C GLU A 64 -14.51 -18.73 0.43
N ARG A 65 -13.55 -18.30 1.24
CA ARG A 65 -13.68 -17.13 2.11
C ARG A 65 -13.22 -15.84 1.49
N LEU A 66 -12.68 -15.89 0.29
CA LEU A 66 -12.28 -14.70 -0.45
C LEU A 66 -13.50 -14.03 -1.06
N SER A 67 -13.60 -12.72 -0.88
CA SER A 67 -14.60 -11.91 -1.58
C SER A 67 -14.06 -11.49 -2.94
N LEU A 68 -14.69 -11.96 -4.02
CA LEU A 68 -14.30 -11.59 -5.38
C LEU A 68 -14.44 -10.08 -5.62
N GLU A 69 -15.47 -9.47 -5.07
CA GLU A 69 -15.70 -8.02 -5.26
C GLU A 69 -14.63 -7.20 -4.54
N ASP A 70 -14.27 -7.57 -3.32
CA ASP A 70 -13.20 -6.90 -2.58
C ASP A 70 -11.86 -7.06 -3.27
N LEU A 71 -11.53 -8.28 -3.75
CA LEU A 71 -10.31 -8.53 -4.53
C LEU A 71 -10.22 -7.67 -5.78
N LYS A 72 -11.32 -7.45 -6.49
CA LYS A 72 -11.35 -6.55 -7.65
C LYS A 72 -11.05 -5.11 -7.25
N VAL A 73 -11.67 -4.63 -6.18
CA VAL A 73 -11.44 -3.27 -5.66
C VAL A 73 -9.99 -3.11 -5.23
N ASP A 74 -9.45 -4.04 -4.47
CA ASP A 74 -8.06 -4.02 -4.02
C ASP A 74 -7.09 -4.04 -5.19
N ALA A 75 -7.35 -4.85 -6.21
CA ALA A 75 -6.53 -4.90 -7.41
C ALA A 75 -6.52 -3.55 -8.16
N VAL A 76 -7.67 -2.88 -8.27
CA VAL A 76 -7.76 -1.55 -8.90
C VAL A 76 -7.01 -0.51 -8.07
N ILE A 77 -7.18 -0.50 -6.76
CA ILE A 77 -6.49 0.42 -5.86
C ILE A 77 -4.97 0.22 -5.95
N ALA A 78 -4.50 -1.03 -5.87
CA ALA A 78 -3.07 -1.34 -5.96
C ALA A 78 -2.48 -0.93 -7.32
N ALA A 79 -3.17 -1.23 -8.42
CA ALA A 79 -2.75 -0.85 -9.75
C ALA A 79 -2.70 0.68 -9.93
N TRP A 80 -3.71 1.39 -9.43
CA TRP A 80 -3.73 2.85 -9.48
C TRP A 80 -2.59 3.49 -8.71
N ILE A 81 -2.34 3.05 -7.48
CA ILE A 81 -1.24 3.57 -6.65
C ILE A 81 0.12 3.28 -7.31
N ALA A 82 0.31 2.07 -7.82
CA ALA A 82 1.55 1.70 -8.52
C ALA A 82 1.79 2.55 -9.77
N LEU A 83 0.74 2.73 -10.59
CA LEU A 83 0.80 3.56 -11.79
C LEU A 83 1.07 5.02 -11.44
N SER A 84 0.35 5.57 -10.46
CA SER A 84 0.53 6.95 -10.01
C SER A 84 1.96 7.18 -9.51
N ALA A 85 2.49 6.26 -8.71
CA ALA A 85 3.86 6.35 -8.20
C ALA A 85 4.91 6.26 -9.33
N ALA A 86 4.64 5.49 -10.38
CA ALA A 86 5.53 5.35 -11.53
C ALA A 86 5.50 6.56 -12.46
N MET A 87 4.37 7.24 -12.57
CA MET A 87 4.16 8.38 -13.47
C MET A 87 4.39 9.75 -12.80
N ASP A 88 4.46 9.78 -11.49
CA ASP A 88 4.67 11.03 -10.76
C ASP A 88 6.11 11.53 -11.01
N GLU A 89 6.26 12.79 -11.39
CA GLU A 89 7.58 13.41 -11.60
C GLU A 89 8.32 13.59 -10.27
N GLY A 90 7.58 13.74 -9.17
CA GLY A 90 8.10 13.72 -7.81
C GLY A 90 8.44 12.30 -7.37
N ARG A 91 9.58 12.14 -6.67
CA ARG A 91 9.92 10.85 -6.05
C ARG A 91 9.47 10.84 -4.61
N ILE A 92 8.84 9.75 -4.19
CA ILE A 92 8.58 9.53 -2.77
C ILE A 92 9.93 9.54 -2.03
N PRO A 93 10.08 10.38 -1.00
CA PRO A 93 11.34 10.51 -0.29
C PRO A 93 11.79 9.21 0.37
N THR A 94 13.07 8.91 0.23
CA THR A 94 13.75 7.83 0.97
C THR A 94 14.31 8.38 2.28
N LYS A 95 14.62 7.51 3.22
CA LYS A 95 15.33 7.92 4.43
C LYS A 95 16.73 8.45 4.11
N PRO A 96 17.25 9.45 4.86
CA PRO A 96 18.60 9.96 4.67
C PRO A 96 19.65 8.83 4.77
N GLY A 97 20.66 8.86 3.91
CA GLY A 97 21.77 7.89 3.90
C GLY A 97 21.68 6.79 2.87
N LEU A 98 20.58 6.66 2.15
CA LEU A 98 20.53 5.79 0.98
C LEU A 98 21.14 6.50 -0.25
N PRO A 99 21.89 5.77 -1.07
CA PRO A 99 22.34 6.30 -2.36
C PRO A 99 21.13 6.71 -3.21
N ALA A 100 21.21 7.86 -3.85
CA ALA A 100 20.18 8.25 -4.81
C ALA A 100 20.07 7.17 -5.88
N ALA A 101 18.85 6.77 -6.21
CA ALA A 101 18.64 5.86 -7.33
C ALA A 101 19.28 6.46 -8.60
N PRO A 102 19.93 5.65 -9.43
CA PRO A 102 20.52 6.16 -10.67
C PRO A 102 19.44 6.86 -11.49
N ALA A 103 19.78 8.03 -12.03
CA ALA A 103 18.88 8.73 -12.93
C ALA A 103 18.60 7.80 -14.12
N THR A 104 17.36 7.38 -14.27
CA THR A 104 16.93 6.69 -15.49
C THR A 104 17.03 7.67 -16.65
N ARG A 105 17.85 7.30 -17.65
CA ARG A 105 17.92 8.02 -18.93
C ARG A 105 16.67 7.77 -19.74
#